data_c4cd2adca553b94c83d749fee7746568
#
_entry.id   c4cd2adca553b94c83d749fee7746568
#
_cell.length_a   1.000
_cell.length_b   1.000
_cell.length_c   1.000
_cell.angle_alpha   90.00
_cell.angle_beta   90.00
_cell.angle_gamma   90.00
#
_symmetry.space_group_name_H-M   'P 1'
#
loop_
_entity.id
_entity.type
_entity.pdbx_description
1 polymer ?
#
loop_
_entity_poly.entity_id
_entity_poly.type
_entity_poly.pdbx_seq_one_letter_code
_entity_poly.pdbx_strand_id
1 'polypeptide(L)'
;MEYSITNPEDERVADFIGLSNHKLRQLREKDGGDMAPYFIGEGIIVINRALTVEHKLLTLIVSEKFDHSQITTIPKGCNIFRCSPSVLEAITGRPNLKDPIGTFLRPPQSTFEELTHKANLIVLTESVQNPTNMGMVMRNAAAFGVDAVLFDPQSCDPLYRRAVRVSMGQVFSVPHTQVLSVTDAIDALKEKGFLTIALTPDPKSQNLGVVLNETSRPIVLIIGSEGFGLSTNSLTAADCTAKIPMHNNVDSLNVATSLAIALYAVQN
;
A
#
# COMPACT_ATOMS: atom_id res chain seq x y z
N MET A 1 0.38 -25.03 -15.11
CA MET A 1 -0.26 -26.36 -15.02
C MET A 1 -1.48 -26.24 -14.12
N GLU A 2 -2.50 -27.07 -14.35
CA GLU A 2 -3.75 -27.02 -13.58
C GLU A 2 -3.92 -28.32 -12.76
N TYR A 3 -4.31 -28.16 -11.48
CA TYR A 3 -4.41 -29.26 -10.53
C TYR A 3 -5.74 -29.15 -9.74
N SER A 4 -6.40 -30.28 -9.52
CA SER A 4 -7.52 -30.36 -8.58
C SER A 4 -7.00 -30.63 -7.17
N ILE A 5 -7.37 -29.81 -6.21
CA ILE A 5 -7.00 -29.93 -4.80
C ILE A 5 -8.22 -30.41 -4.02
N THR A 6 -8.10 -31.57 -3.40
CA THR A 6 -9.14 -32.20 -2.57
C THR A 6 -8.77 -32.24 -1.09
N ASN A 7 -7.46 -32.14 -0.78
CA ASN A 7 -6.96 -32.09 0.59
C ASN A 7 -6.55 -30.66 0.96
N PRO A 8 -7.13 -30.03 1.99
CA PRO A 8 -6.73 -28.67 2.40
C PRO A 8 -5.32 -28.60 3.00
N GLU A 9 -4.71 -29.73 3.37
CA GLU A 9 -3.33 -29.81 3.88
C GLU A 9 -2.29 -30.06 2.78
N ASP A 10 -2.68 -29.97 1.50
CA ASP A 10 -1.76 -30.12 0.38
C ASP A 10 -0.69 -29.03 0.41
N GLU A 11 0.59 -29.40 0.47
CA GLU A 11 1.72 -28.46 0.56
C GLU A 11 1.76 -27.46 -0.59
N ARG A 12 1.22 -27.79 -1.76
CA ARG A 12 1.17 -26.92 -2.93
C ARG A 12 0.33 -25.65 -2.73
N VAL A 13 -0.62 -25.68 -1.79
CA VAL A 13 -1.49 -24.55 -1.46
C VAL A 13 -1.11 -23.85 -0.15
N ALA A 14 0.07 -24.16 0.38
CA ALA A 14 0.56 -23.61 1.64
C ALA A 14 0.55 -22.07 1.68
N ASP A 15 0.81 -21.39 0.54
CA ASP A 15 0.78 -19.92 0.42
C ASP A 15 -0.57 -19.32 0.85
N PHE A 16 -1.66 -20.06 0.67
CA PHE A 16 -3.03 -19.58 0.88
C PHE A 16 -3.60 -19.97 2.24
N ILE A 17 -2.85 -20.71 3.06
CA ILE A 17 -3.33 -21.16 4.38
C ILE A 17 -3.57 -19.97 5.30
N GLY A 18 -4.77 -19.96 5.91
CA GLY A 18 -5.12 -19.04 6.97
C GLY A 18 -5.14 -17.57 6.57
N LEU A 19 -5.56 -17.23 5.34
CA LEU A 19 -5.65 -15.85 4.87
C LEU A 19 -6.53 -14.94 5.74
N SER A 20 -7.49 -15.51 6.49
CA SER A 20 -8.29 -14.79 7.47
C SER A 20 -7.57 -14.56 8.81
N ASN A 21 -6.51 -15.33 9.11
CA ASN A 21 -5.75 -15.23 10.35
C ASN A 21 -4.69 -14.13 10.25
N HIS A 22 -5.02 -12.93 10.75
CA HIS A 22 -4.14 -11.77 10.68
C HIS A 22 -2.78 -11.99 11.34
N LYS A 23 -2.74 -12.61 12.54
CA LYS A 23 -1.47 -12.85 13.26
C LYS A 23 -0.57 -13.83 12.51
N LEU A 24 -1.14 -14.90 11.97
CA LEU A 24 -0.39 -15.86 11.16
C LEU A 24 0.20 -15.18 9.92
N ARG A 25 -0.60 -14.39 9.22
CA ARG A 25 -0.16 -13.70 8.00
C ARG A 25 0.92 -12.66 8.28
N GLN A 26 0.81 -11.92 9.37
CA GLN A 26 1.88 -11.00 9.78
C GLN A 26 3.21 -11.73 10.04
N LEU A 27 3.19 -12.91 10.67
CA LEU A 27 4.40 -13.69 10.90
C LEU A 27 5.01 -14.22 9.61
N ARG A 28 4.19 -14.66 8.66
CA ARG A 28 4.65 -15.23 7.38
C ARG A 28 5.15 -14.18 6.39
N GLU A 29 4.50 -13.01 6.33
CA GLU A 29 4.74 -11.96 5.32
C GLU A 29 5.78 -10.91 5.76
N LYS A 30 6.20 -10.90 7.05
CA LYS A 30 7.27 -10.02 7.54
C LYS A 30 8.64 -10.47 7.06
N ASP A 31 9.63 -9.61 7.20
CA ASP A 31 11.04 -9.94 6.93
C ASP A 31 11.47 -11.20 7.68
N GLY A 32 12.08 -12.14 6.94
CA GLY A 32 12.47 -13.45 7.45
C GLY A 32 11.33 -14.48 7.54
N GLY A 33 10.10 -14.12 7.22
CA GLY A 33 8.99 -15.06 7.08
C GLY A 33 9.05 -15.83 5.76
N ASP A 34 8.36 -16.98 5.70
CA ASP A 34 8.35 -17.85 4.51
C ASP A 34 7.68 -17.19 3.28
N MET A 35 6.81 -16.22 3.51
CA MET A 35 6.14 -15.45 2.47
C MET A 35 6.79 -14.07 2.20
N ALA A 36 7.90 -13.73 2.86
CA ALA A 36 8.58 -12.45 2.68
C ALA A 36 8.95 -12.16 1.20
N PRO A 37 9.40 -13.13 0.37
CA PRO A 37 9.69 -12.90 -1.04
C PRO A 37 8.45 -12.70 -1.91
N TYR A 38 7.25 -12.84 -1.36
CA TYR A 38 6.01 -12.86 -2.11
C TYR A 38 4.99 -11.85 -1.61
N PHE A 39 4.00 -11.57 -2.44
CA PHE A 39 2.78 -10.90 -2.01
C PHE A 39 1.54 -11.62 -2.54
N ILE A 40 0.42 -11.41 -1.88
CA ILE A 40 -0.87 -12.01 -2.24
C ILE A 40 -1.75 -10.97 -2.91
N GLY A 41 -2.14 -11.26 -4.16
CA GLY A 41 -3.18 -10.53 -4.89
C GLY A 41 -4.52 -11.25 -4.80
N GLU A 42 -5.57 -10.56 -4.35
CA GLU A 42 -6.91 -11.12 -4.18
C GLU A 42 -7.94 -10.36 -5.02
N GLY A 43 -8.66 -11.09 -5.86
CA GLY A 43 -9.70 -10.56 -6.74
C GLY A 43 -9.20 -10.31 -8.18
N ILE A 44 -10.13 -10.46 -9.12
CA ILE A 44 -9.86 -10.37 -10.57
C ILE A 44 -9.19 -9.06 -10.94
N ILE A 45 -9.70 -7.93 -10.42
CA ILE A 45 -9.17 -6.58 -10.73
C ILE A 45 -7.72 -6.45 -10.24
N VAL A 46 -7.42 -6.92 -9.02
CA VAL A 46 -6.08 -6.85 -8.44
C VAL A 46 -5.10 -7.70 -9.25
N ILE A 47 -5.49 -8.93 -9.57
CA ILE A 47 -4.66 -9.86 -10.35
C ILE A 47 -4.38 -9.30 -11.73
N ASN A 48 -5.40 -8.82 -12.44
CA ASN A 48 -5.23 -8.24 -13.77
C ASN A 48 -4.32 -7.01 -13.75
N ARG A 49 -4.46 -6.12 -12.75
CA ARG A 49 -3.56 -4.96 -12.59
C ARG A 49 -2.12 -5.38 -12.32
N ALA A 50 -1.90 -6.37 -11.46
CA ALA A 50 -0.56 -6.91 -11.23
C ALA A 50 0.07 -7.47 -12.52
N LEU A 51 -0.73 -8.19 -13.32
CA LEU A 51 -0.28 -8.75 -14.59
C LEU A 51 -0.02 -7.68 -15.66
N THR A 52 -0.79 -6.58 -15.67
CA THR A 52 -0.58 -5.46 -16.61
C THR A 52 0.78 -4.78 -16.40
N VAL A 53 1.27 -4.75 -15.18
CA VAL A 53 2.61 -4.21 -14.84
C VAL A 53 3.66 -5.32 -14.71
N GLU A 54 3.39 -6.48 -15.31
CA GLU A 54 4.29 -7.61 -15.46
C GLU A 54 4.77 -8.25 -14.15
N HIS A 55 4.03 -8.09 -13.04
CA HIS A 55 4.33 -8.85 -11.83
C HIS A 55 4.21 -10.36 -12.09
N LYS A 56 5.21 -11.10 -11.63
CA LYS A 56 5.32 -12.54 -11.87
C LYS A 56 4.33 -13.31 -10.98
N LEU A 57 3.22 -13.77 -11.58
CA LEU A 57 2.26 -14.68 -10.95
C LEU A 57 2.86 -16.11 -10.93
N LEU A 58 2.97 -16.68 -9.73
CA LEU A 58 3.53 -18.01 -9.49
C LEU A 58 2.44 -19.07 -9.36
N THR A 59 1.45 -18.80 -8.52
CA THR A 59 0.36 -19.71 -8.20
C THR A 59 -0.97 -18.97 -8.18
N LEU A 60 -2.03 -19.67 -8.54
CA LEU A 60 -3.40 -19.16 -8.53
C LEU A 60 -4.32 -20.21 -7.90
N ILE A 61 -5.01 -19.85 -6.83
CA ILE A 61 -6.06 -20.70 -6.26
C ILE A 61 -7.44 -20.15 -6.64
N VAL A 62 -8.31 -21.03 -7.10
CA VAL A 62 -9.64 -20.66 -7.62
C VAL A 62 -10.69 -21.70 -7.23
N SER A 63 -11.95 -21.30 -7.24
CA SER A 63 -13.05 -22.26 -7.13
C SER A 63 -13.09 -23.17 -8.37
N GLU A 64 -13.63 -24.38 -8.23
CA GLU A 64 -13.78 -25.34 -9.34
C GLU A 64 -14.57 -24.78 -10.54
N LYS A 65 -15.49 -23.82 -10.29
CA LYS A 65 -16.34 -23.19 -11.31
C LYS A 65 -15.78 -21.86 -11.84
N PHE A 66 -14.56 -21.50 -11.45
CA PHE A 66 -13.97 -20.21 -11.86
C PHE A 66 -13.69 -20.20 -13.38
N ASP A 67 -14.14 -19.13 -14.04
CA ASP A 67 -13.88 -18.91 -15.46
C ASP A 67 -12.56 -18.14 -15.64
N HIS A 68 -11.58 -18.79 -16.25
CA HIS A 68 -10.26 -18.21 -16.52
C HIS A 68 -10.27 -17.04 -17.49
N SER A 69 -11.29 -16.89 -18.33
CA SER A 69 -11.41 -15.78 -19.28
C SER A 69 -11.47 -14.41 -18.59
N GLN A 70 -11.77 -14.39 -17.30
CA GLN A 70 -11.79 -13.19 -16.48
C GLN A 70 -10.39 -12.67 -16.12
N ILE A 71 -9.36 -13.49 -16.30
CA ILE A 71 -7.95 -13.07 -16.14
C ILE A 71 -7.37 -12.83 -17.52
N THR A 72 -6.88 -11.62 -17.76
CA THR A 72 -6.45 -11.14 -19.07
C THR A 72 -5.41 -12.07 -19.72
N THR A 73 -4.41 -12.51 -18.96
CA THR A 73 -3.39 -13.44 -19.42
C THR A 73 -2.78 -14.18 -18.24
N ILE A 74 -2.97 -15.48 -18.17
CA ILE A 74 -2.30 -16.32 -17.17
C ILE A 74 -0.90 -16.69 -17.73
N PRO A 75 0.20 -16.32 -17.03
CA PRO A 75 1.55 -16.58 -17.54
C PRO A 75 1.84 -18.08 -17.68
N LYS A 76 2.64 -18.43 -18.70
CA LYS A 76 3.19 -19.79 -18.82
C LYS A 76 4.02 -20.11 -17.58
N GLY A 77 3.76 -21.26 -16.96
CA GLY A 77 4.45 -21.69 -15.73
C GLY A 77 3.69 -21.37 -14.43
N CYS A 78 2.61 -20.59 -14.46
CA CYS A 78 1.73 -20.45 -13.34
C CYS A 78 1.04 -21.80 -13.01
N ASN A 79 1.04 -22.18 -11.72
CA ASN A 79 0.27 -23.32 -11.24
C ASN A 79 -1.12 -22.86 -10.81
N ILE A 80 -2.16 -23.53 -11.31
CA ILE A 80 -3.55 -23.23 -11.00
C ILE A 80 -4.11 -24.35 -10.15
N PHE A 81 -4.64 -24.01 -8.98
CA PHE A 81 -5.22 -24.94 -8.02
C PHE A 81 -6.74 -24.73 -7.96
N ARG A 82 -7.48 -25.73 -8.48
CA ARG A 82 -8.95 -25.75 -8.41
C ARG A 82 -9.40 -26.46 -7.15
N CYS A 83 -10.26 -25.82 -6.39
CA CYS A 83 -10.80 -26.32 -5.14
C CYS A 83 -12.33 -26.29 -5.14
N SER A 84 -12.95 -27.29 -4.51
CA SER A 84 -14.36 -27.19 -4.12
C SER A 84 -14.54 -26.05 -3.10
N PRO A 85 -15.74 -25.49 -2.93
CA PRO A 85 -15.98 -24.41 -1.96
C PRO A 85 -15.54 -24.76 -0.54
N SER A 86 -15.79 -25.99 -0.09
CA SER A 86 -15.43 -26.47 1.24
C SER A 86 -13.92 -26.58 1.45
N VAL A 87 -13.19 -27.05 0.45
CA VAL A 87 -11.72 -27.13 0.48
C VAL A 87 -11.11 -25.73 0.46
N LEU A 88 -11.65 -24.84 -0.38
CA LEU A 88 -11.18 -23.45 -0.48
C LEU A 88 -11.39 -22.69 0.85
N GLU A 89 -12.53 -22.90 1.51
CA GLU A 89 -12.80 -22.35 2.83
C GLU A 89 -11.84 -22.91 3.89
N ALA A 90 -11.61 -24.21 3.90
CA ALA A 90 -10.69 -24.85 4.84
C ALA A 90 -9.25 -24.32 4.69
N ILE A 91 -8.76 -24.11 3.46
CA ILE A 91 -7.43 -23.54 3.18
C ILE A 91 -7.35 -22.07 3.63
N THR A 92 -8.30 -21.26 3.17
CA THR A 92 -8.19 -19.79 3.32
C THR A 92 -8.77 -19.26 4.62
N GLY A 93 -9.62 -20.04 5.29
CA GLY A 93 -10.42 -19.62 6.44
C GLY A 93 -11.50 -18.60 6.05
N ARG A 94 -11.92 -18.55 4.78
CA ARG A 94 -12.90 -17.58 4.26
C ARG A 94 -14.09 -18.28 3.64
N PRO A 95 -15.29 -18.15 4.23
CA PRO A 95 -16.48 -18.76 3.70
C PRO A 95 -16.91 -18.10 2.38
N ASN A 96 -17.46 -18.91 1.49
CA ASN A 96 -18.04 -18.45 0.22
C ASN A 96 -17.09 -17.65 -0.68
N LEU A 97 -15.79 -17.91 -0.62
CA LEU A 97 -14.80 -17.24 -1.46
C LEU A 97 -15.01 -17.62 -2.94
N LYS A 98 -15.28 -16.62 -3.78
CA LYS A 98 -15.46 -16.79 -5.23
C LYS A 98 -14.30 -16.18 -6.02
N ASP A 99 -13.66 -15.17 -5.45
CA ASP A 99 -12.57 -14.45 -6.11
C ASP A 99 -11.31 -15.31 -6.19
N PRO A 100 -10.57 -15.22 -7.31
CA PRO A 100 -9.26 -15.85 -7.43
C PRO A 100 -8.26 -15.18 -6.48
N ILE A 101 -7.30 -15.95 -5.98
CA ILE A 101 -6.19 -15.46 -5.17
C ILE A 101 -4.90 -15.94 -5.81
N GLY A 102 -3.97 -15.02 -6.05
CA GLY A 102 -2.66 -15.33 -6.63
C GLY A 102 -1.50 -15.01 -5.69
N THR A 103 -0.45 -15.84 -5.75
CA THR A 103 0.85 -15.55 -5.15
C THR A 103 1.76 -14.99 -6.22
N PHE A 104 2.30 -13.81 -5.96
CA PHE A 104 3.21 -13.11 -6.85
C PHE A 104 4.60 -12.98 -6.21
N LEU A 105 5.63 -13.00 -7.04
CA LEU A 105 6.97 -12.63 -6.61
C LEU A 105 7.02 -11.12 -6.35
N ARG A 106 7.60 -10.71 -5.21
CA ARG A 106 7.83 -9.28 -4.95
C ARG A 106 8.79 -8.70 -5.98
N PRO A 107 8.51 -7.51 -6.51
CA PRO A 107 9.45 -6.81 -7.35
C PRO A 107 10.68 -6.38 -6.52
N PRO A 108 11.83 -6.15 -7.15
CA PRO A 108 12.93 -5.44 -6.52
C PRO A 108 12.45 -4.07 -5.98
N GLN A 109 12.91 -3.69 -4.80
CA GLN A 109 12.61 -2.37 -4.27
C GLN A 109 13.40 -1.30 -5.03
N SER A 110 12.72 -0.22 -5.40
CA SER A 110 13.39 0.98 -5.88
C SER A 110 14.16 1.65 -4.74
N THR A 111 15.26 2.27 -5.06
CA THR A 111 16.03 3.05 -4.09
C THR A 111 15.40 4.43 -3.84
N PHE A 112 15.73 5.04 -2.71
CA PHE A 112 15.32 6.42 -2.40
C PHE A 112 15.75 7.39 -3.52
N GLU A 113 16.97 7.26 -4.01
CA GLU A 113 17.54 8.11 -5.06
C GLU A 113 16.76 7.99 -6.37
N GLU A 114 16.46 6.78 -6.81
CA GLU A 114 15.66 6.54 -8.02
C GLU A 114 14.28 7.20 -7.93
N LEU A 115 13.63 7.09 -6.77
CA LEU A 115 12.28 7.61 -6.58
C LEU A 115 12.22 9.12 -6.42
N THR A 116 13.29 9.76 -5.95
CA THR A 116 13.29 11.20 -5.66
C THR A 116 13.90 12.07 -6.77
N HIS A 117 14.67 11.46 -7.69
CA HIS A 117 15.47 12.21 -8.69
C HIS A 117 14.64 13.14 -9.60
N LYS A 118 13.44 12.74 -10.00
CA LYS A 118 12.56 13.50 -10.90
C LYS A 118 11.15 13.72 -10.33
N ALA A 119 10.98 13.42 -9.09
CA ALA A 119 9.67 13.54 -8.46
C ALA A 119 9.32 15.00 -8.19
N ASN A 120 8.04 15.33 -8.35
CA ASN A 120 7.47 16.63 -8.00
C ASN A 120 6.53 16.53 -6.80
N LEU A 121 5.93 15.37 -6.57
CA LEU A 121 4.99 15.12 -5.50
C LEU A 121 5.27 13.78 -4.84
N ILE A 122 5.67 13.83 -3.58
CA ILE A 122 5.98 12.66 -2.76
C ILE A 122 5.04 12.62 -1.54
N VAL A 123 4.65 11.43 -1.13
CA VAL A 123 4.01 11.18 0.16
C VAL A 123 4.98 10.43 1.06
N LEU A 124 5.22 10.93 2.26
CA LEU A 124 6.02 10.27 3.30
C LEU A 124 5.08 9.89 4.47
N THR A 125 5.04 8.60 4.83
CA THR A 125 4.21 8.11 5.93
C THR A 125 5.04 7.81 7.16
N GLU A 126 4.53 8.17 8.34
CA GLU A 126 5.11 7.85 9.64
C GLU A 126 4.11 7.04 10.46
N SER A 127 4.46 5.79 10.76
CA SER A 127 3.68 4.88 11.63
C SER A 127 2.23 4.64 11.16
N VAL A 128 1.97 4.62 9.87
CA VAL A 128 0.68 4.26 9.29
C VAL A 128 0.52 2.73 9.31
N GLN A 129 0.24 2.18 10.48
CA GLN A 129 0.28 0.73 10.74
C GLN A 129 -0.92 -0.03 10.17
N ASN A 130 -2.07 0.64 10.03
CA ASN A 130 -3.29 -0.03 9.58
C ASN A 130 -3.23 -0.33 8.07
N PRO A 131 -3.27 -1.62 7.64
CA PRO A 131 -3.20 -1.95 6.22
C PRO A 131 -4.38 -1.42 5.40
N THR A 132 -5.52 -1.15 6.02
CA THR A 132 -6.65 -0.48 5.33
C THR A 132 -6.28 0.94 4.96
N ASN A 133 -5.65 1.68 5.88
CA ASN A 133 -5.24 3.05 5.63
C ASN A 133 -4.07 3.13 4.65
N MET A 134 -3.08 2.25 4.79
CA MET A 134 -2.00 2.15 3.79
C MET A 134 -2.56 1.85 2.39
N GLY A 135 -3.51 0.92 2.27
CA GLY A 135 -4.16 0.64 0.99
C GLY A 135 -4.93 1.85 0.41
N MET A 136 -5.58 2.64 1.26
CA MET A 136 -6.25 3.88 0.84
C MET A 136 -5.24 4.97 0.49
N VAL A 137 -4.12 5.09 1.21
CA VAL A 137 -3.00 5.99 0.88
C VAL A 137 -2.49 5.68 -0.53
N MET A 138 -2.17 4.41 -0.82
CA MET A 138 -1.70 4.01 -2.15
C MET A 138 -2.72 4.27 -3.25
N ARG A 139 -4.01 4.08 -2.95
CA ARG A 139 -5.08 4.36 -3.91
C ARG A 139 -5.24 5.85 -4.20
N ASN A 140 -5.16 6.68 -3.17
CA ASN A 140 -5.19 8.14 -3.31
C ASN A 140 -3.95 8.63 -4.04
N ALA A 141 -2.76 8.13 -3.69
CA ALA A 141 -1.51 8.45 -4.36
C ALA A 141 -1.61 8.17 -5.87
N ALA A 142 -2.12 7.00 -6.26
CA ALA A 142 -2.34 6.66 -7.66
C ALA A 142 -3.34 7.62 -8.34
N ALA A 143 -4.46 7.94 -7.66
CA ALA A 143 -5.53 8.76 -8.23
C ALA A 143 -5.09 10.21 -8.49
N PHE A 144 -4.16 10.71 -7.67
CA PHE A 144 -3.67 12.09 -7.74
C PHE A 144 -2.25 12.21 -8.30
N GLY A 145 -1.73 11.18 -8.96
CA GLY A 145 -0.46 11.25 -9.68
C GLY A 145 0.75 11.51 -8.77
N VAL A 146 0.75 10.95 -7.57
CA VAL A 146 1.93 10.98 -6.68
C VAL A 146 3.06 10.18 -7.32
N ASP A 147 4.24 10.77 -7.43
CA ASP A 147 5.41 10.17 -8.06
C ASP A 147 6.02 9.04 -7.23
N ALA A 148 5.99 9.18 -5.90
CA ALA A 148 6.49 8.15 -4.98
C ALA A 148 5.82 8.20 -3.61
N VAL A 149 5.70 7.02 -2.97
CA VAL A 149 5.34 6.89 -1.56
C VAL A 149 6.54 6.33 -0.79
N LEU A 150 6.99 7.09 0.20
CA LEU A 150 8.03 6.68 1.15
C LEU A 150 7.35 6.28 2.46
N PHE A 151 7.79 5.20 3.09
CA PHE A 151 7.18 4.73 4.34
C PHE A 151 8.25 4.28 5.34
N ASP A 152 7.99 4.52 6.63
CA ASP A 152 8.89 4.14 7.72
C ASP A 152 8.73 2.66 8.11
N PRO A 153 9.67 2.10 8.90
CA PRO A 153 9.61 0.69 9.31
C PRO A 153 8.40 0.34 10.19
N GLN A 154 7.74 1.31 10.81
CA GLN A 154 6.54 1.14 11.62
C GLN A 154 5.27 1.17 10.78
N SER A 155 5.31 1.72 9.59
CA SER A 155 4.19 1.71 8.65
C SER A 155 3.95 0.31 8.09
N CYS A 156 2.70 0.01 7.76
CA CYS A 156 2.35 -1.21 7.05
C CYS A 156 2.98 -1.24 5.66
N ASP A 157 3.56 -2.37 5.30
CA ASP A 157 4.05 -2.62 3.94
C ASP A 157 2.90 -2.45 2.92
N PRO A 158 3.05 -1.60 1.88
CA PRO A 158 2.06 -1.41 0.84
C PRO A 158 1.68 -2.69 0.09
N LEU A 159 2.58 -3.67 -0.01
CA LEU A 159 2.34 -4.99 -0.62
C LEU A 159 1.74 -6.01 0.34
N TYR A 160 1.45 -5.64 1.59
CA TYR A 160 0.71 -6.52 2.48
C TYR A 160 -0.69 -6.82 1.90
N ARG A 161 -1.12 -8.08 1.92
CA ARG A 161 -2.33 -8.57 1.24
C ARG A 161 -3.55 -7.64 1.37
N ARG A 162 -3.83 -7.16 2.60
CA ARG A 162 -5.00 -6.29 2.84
C ARG A 162 -4.81 -4.90 2.22
N ALA A 163 -3.61 -4.34 2.23
CA ALA A 163 -3.32 -3.06 1.59
C ALA A 163 -3.46 -3.17 0.06
N VAL A 164 -2.91 -4.23 -0.54
CA VAL A 164 -3.09 -4.54 -1.97
C VAL A 164 -4.56 -4.62 -2.34
N ARG A 165 -5.37 -5.32 -1.55
CA ARG A 165 -6.80 -5.48 -1.79
C ARG A 165 -7.56 -4.15 -1.67
N VAL A 166 -7.31 -3.38 -0.61
CA VAL A 166 -7.99 -2.09 -0.35
C VAL A 166 -7.61 -1.06 -1.40
N SER A 167 -6.35 -1.03 -1.85
CA SER A 167 -5.93 -0.18 -2.97
C SER A 167 -6.54 -0.61 -4.30
N MET A 168 -7.25 -1.74 -4.34
CA MET A 168 -7.74 -2.36 -5.59
C MET A 168 -6.59 -2.67 -6.57
N GLY A 169 -5.36 -2.91 -6.07
CA GLY A 169 -4.17 -3.10 -6.88
C GLY A 169 -3.56 -1.81 -7.43
N GLN A 170 -4.02 -0.63 -7.01
CA GLN A 170 -3.38 0.64 -7.42
C GLN A 170 -1.98 0.80 -6.83
N VAL A 171 -1.64 0.06 -5.78
CA VAL A 171 -0.28 0.00 -5.24
C VAL A 171 0.77 -0.33 -6.32
N PHE A 172 0.40 -1.06 -7.35
CA PHE A 172 1.32 -1.45 -8.44
C PHE A 172 1.65 -0.31 -9.40
N SER A 173 0.87 0.76 -9.41
CA SER A 173 1.08 1.94 -10.27
C SER A 173 1.82 3.07 -9.57
N VAL A 174 2.10 2.95 -8.27
CA VAL A 174 2.79 3.97 -7.49
C VAL A 174 4.12 3.42 -6.99
N PRO A 175 5.25 3.93 -7.47
CA PRO A 175 6.56 3.59 -6.94
C PRO A 175 6.64 3.86 -5.44
N HIS A 176 7.22 2.93 -4.68
CA HIS A 176 7.32 3.07 -3.23
C HIS A 176 8.54 2.37 -2.67
N THR A 177 9.09 2.90 -1.58
CA THR A 177 10.21 2.29 -0.87
C THR A 177 10.17 2.60 0.62
N GLN A 178 10.78 1.74 1.41
CA GLN A 178 10.95 1.95 2.84
C GLN A 178 12.16 2.85 3.09
N VAL A 179 11.98 3.84 4.00
CA VAL A 179 13.07 4.66 4.54
C VAL A 179 13.39 4.20 5.96
N LEU A 180 14.65 4.27 6.37
CA LEU A 180 15.06 3.83 7.70
C LEU A 180 14.67 4.83 8.81
N SER A 181 14.68 6.13 8.47
CA SER A 181 14.37 7.21 9.38
C SER A 181 13.55 8.27 8.64
N VAL A 182 12.44 8.69 9.25
CA VAL A 182 11.58 9.75 8.68
C VAL A 182 12.31 11.09 8.67
N THR A 183 13.01 11.44 9.75
CA THR A 183 13.75 12.70 9.85
C THR A 183 14.89 12.78 8.85
N ASP A 184 15.67 11.71 8.68
CA ASP A 184 16.76 11.68 7.69
C ASP A 184 16.21 11.78 6.25
N ALA A 185 15.07 11.15 6.00
CA ALA A 185 14.39 11.26 4.70
C ALA A 185 13.88 12.71 4.44
N ILE A 186 13.33 13.37 5.48
CA ILE A 186 12.92 14.78 5.40
C ILE A 186 14.13 15.65 5.05
N ASP A 187 15.24 15.51 5.77
CA ASP A 187 16.44 16.31 5.53
C ASP A 187 17.02 16.09 4.13
N ALA A 188 17.11 14.84 3.68
CA ALA A 188 17.55 14.50 2.33
C ALA A 188 16.63 15.07 1.23
N LEU A 189 15.31 15.09 1.46
CA LEU A 189 14.34 15.69 0.52
C LEU A 189 14.45 17.21 0.48
N LYS A 190 14.72 17.87 1.61
CA LYS A 190 15.00 19.33 1.67
C LYS A 190 16.27 19.68 0.89
N GLU A 191 17.35 18.90 1.04
CA GLU A 191 18.59 19.06 0.27
C GLU A 191 18.37 18.95 -1.24
N LYS A 192 17.39 18.12 -1.66
CA LYS A 192 16.97 17.98 -3.06
C LYS A 192 16.03 19.11 -3.54
N GLY A 193 15.69 20.06 -2.67
CA GLY A 193 14.88 21.22 -3.02
C GLY A 193 13.38 21.05 -2.81
N PHE A 194 12.90 19.95 -2.26
CA PHE A 194 11.49 19.79 -1.95
C PHE A 194 11.05 20.74 -0.82
N LEU A 195 9.79 21.18 -0.87
CA LEU A 195 9.09 21.74 0.27
C LEU A 195 8.46 20.59 1.06
N THR A 196 8.88 20.40 2.30
CA THR A 196 8.37 19.35 3.18
C THR A 196 7.27 19.91 4.07
N ILE A 197 6.05 19.39 3.92
CA ILE A 197 4.83 19.85 4.59
C ILE A 197 4.33 18.74 5.52
N ALA A 198 4.41 18.96 6.82
CA ALA A 198 3.88 18.04 7.82
C ALA A 198 2.40 18.34 8.08
N LEU A 199 1.52 17.38 7.73
CA LEU A 199 0.07 17.53 7.94
C LEU A 199 -0.28 17.23 9.40
N THR A 200 -0.87 18.21 10.09
CA THR A 200 -1.29 18.09 11.48
C THR A 200 -2.57 18.91 11.72
N PRO A 201 -3.46 18.48 12.63
CA PRO A 201 -4.64 19.26 13.00
C PRO A 201 -4.32 20.42 13.96
N ASP A 202 -3.07 20.64 14.39
CA ASP A 202 -2.69 21.69 15.33
C ASP A 202 -3.25 23.05 14.87
N PRO A 203 -4.05 23.73 15.72
CA PRO A 203 -4.60 25.06 15.41
C PRO A 203 -3.55 26.11 15.07
N LYS A 204 -2.32 25.96 15.57
CA LYS A 204 -1.20 26.88 15.30
C LYS A 204 -0.61 26.73 13.89
N SER A 205 -0.88 25.62 13.23
CA SER A 205 -0.38 25.34 11.88
C SER A 205 -1.06 26.22 10.84
N GLN A 206 -0.35 26.52 9.76
CA GLN A 206 -0.89 27.29 8.64
C GLN A 206 -1.98 26.52 7.89
N ASN A 207 -2.89 27.20 7.23
CA ASN A 207 -3.83 26.55 6.33
C ASN A 207 -3.09 26.00 5.11
N LEU A 208 -3.34 24.73 4.78
CA LEU A 208 -2.65 24.04 3.67
C LEU A 208 -2.76 24.83 2.36
N GLY A 209 -3.93 25.37 2.02
CA GLY A 209 -4.13 26.17 0.81
C GLY A 209 -3.26 27.43 0.76
N VAL A 210 -2.96 28.04 1.90
CA VAL A 210 -2.03 29.20 1.96
C VAL A 210 -0.61 28.74 1.63
N VAL A 211 -0.14 27.68 2.28
CA VAL A 211 1.20 27.12 2.05
C VAL A 211 1.40 26.75 0.57
N LEU A 212 0.40 26.13 -0.05
CA LEU A 212 0.46 25.69 -1.44
C LEU A 212 0.51 26.86 -2.43
N ASN A 213 -0.21 27.94 -2.15
CA ASN A 213 -0.22 29.14 -3.02
C ASN A 213 1.09 29.93 -2.99
N GLU A 214 1.93 29.71 -1.98
CA GLU A 214 3.19 30.44 -1.78
C GLU A 214 4.41 29.70 -2.34
N THR A 215 4.22 28.52 -2.96
CA THR A 215 5.35 27.70 -3.42
C THR A 215 5.23 27.28 -4.87
N SER A 216 6.39 27.22 -5.53
CA SER A 216 6.59 26.54 -6.82
C SER A 216 7.55 25.34 -6.71
N ARG A 217 7.96 24.99 -5.49
CA ARG A 217 8.88 23.88 -5.23
C ARG A 217 8.15 22.53 -5.39
N PRO A 218 8.86 21.45 -5.72
CA PRO A 218 8.32 20.11 -5.58
C PRO A 218 7.94 19.84 -4.11
N ILE A 219 6.89 19.05 -3.88
CA ILE A 219 6.23 18.94 -2.58
C ILE A 219 6.40 17.53 -2.00
N VAL A 220 6.65 17.48 -0.69
CA VAL A 220 6.49 16.26 0.13
C VAL A 220 5.38 16.49 1.14
N LEU A 221 4.32 15.70 1.06
CA LEU A 221 3.29 15.63 2.09
C LEU A 221 3.65 14.55 3.11
N ILE A 222 3.83 14.95 4.37
CA ILE A 222 4.16 14.03 5.47
C ILE A 222 2.89 13.77 6.28
N ILE A 223 2.52 12.51 6.44
CA ILE A 223 1.32 12.07 7.15
C ILE A 223 1.68 11.06 8.25
N GLY A 224 1.04 11.18 9.40
CA GLY A 224 1.27 10.33 10.56
C GLY A 224 0.14 9.36 10.86
N SER A 225 0.33 8.54 11.91
CA SER A 225 -0.66 7.59 12.40
C SER A 225 -1.95 8.27 12.89
N GLU A 226 -3.05 7.51 12.95
CA GLU A 226 -4.38 8.01 13.37
C GLU A 226 -4.47 8.32 14.87
N GLY A 227 -3.64 7.69 15.70
CA GLY A 227 -3.70 7.89 17.16
C GLY A 227 -2.79 8.99 17.64
N PHE A 228 -1.53 8.93 17.24
CA PHE A 228 -0.48 9.82 17.73
C PHE A 228 -0.09 10.93 16.75
N GLY A 229 -0.55 10.84 15.49
CA GLY A 229 -0.14 11.77 14.44
C GLY A 229 1.33 11.60 14.06
N LEU A 230 1.97 12.72 13.70
CA LEU A 230 3.41 12.81 13.46
C LEU A 230 4.17 13.02 14.77
N SER A 231 5.39 12.47 14.85
CA SER A 231 6.29 12.71 15.98
C SER A 231 6.73 14.17 16.04
N THR A 232 7.10 14.62 17.24
CA THR A 232 7.67 15.96 17.43
C THR A 232 8.91 16.17 16.57
N ASN A 233 9.73 15.12 16.38
CA ASN A 233 10.92 15.20 15.57
C ASN A 233 10.56 15.46 14.09
N SER A 234 9.59 14.74 13.55
CA SER A 234 9.13 14.92 12.16
C SER A 234 8.49 16.30 11.94
N LEU A 235 7.67 16.75 12.92
CA LEU A 235 7.09 18.09 12.88
C LEU A 235 8.14 19.22 12.89
N THR A 236 9.24 19.01 13.62
CA THR A 236 10.34 19.99 13.74
C THR A 236 11.26 19.94 12.52
N ALA A 237 11.49 18.77 11.94
CA ALA A 237 12.35 18.57 10.78
C ALA A 237 11.73 19.14 9.48
N ALA A 238 10.39 19.10 9.36
CA ALA A 238 9.70 19.63 8.18
C ALA A 238 9.89 21.14 8.02
N ASP A 239 9.85 21.63 6.76
CA ASP A 239 9.92 23.06 6.47
C ASP A 239 8.74 23.82 7.10
N CYS A 240 7.54 23.22 7.08
CA CYS A 240 6.37 23.80 7.71
C CYS A 240 5.36 22.74 8.15
N THR A 241 4.48 23.15 9.07
CA THR A 241 3.30 22.39 9.45
C THR A 241 2.06 23.00 8.82
N ALA A 242 1.19 22.15 8.25
CA ALA A 242 -0.05 22.61 7.64
C ALA A 242 -1.27 21.83 8.13
N LYS A 243 -2.40 22.51 8.21
CA LYS A 243 -3.69 21.93 8.58
C LYS A 243 -4.73 22.05 7.47
N ILE A 244 -5.62 21.09 7.45
CA ILE A 244 -6.88 21.17 6.70
C ILE A 244 -7.89 21.90 7.60
N PRO A 245 -8.47 23.03 7.19
CA PRO A 245 -9.49 23.71 7.99
C PRO A 245 -10.68 22.80 8.26
N MET A 246 -11.06 22.68 9.53
CA MET A 246 -12.19 21.88 9.97
C MET A 246 -13.16 22.73 10.81
N HIS A 247 -14.43 22.32 10.87
CA HIS A 247 -15.48 22.97 11.62
C HIS A 247 -15.98 22.06 12.76
N ASN A 248 -16.83 22.62 13.63
CA ASN A 248 -17.52 21.90 14.70
C ASN A 248 -16.61 21.18 15.70
N ASN A 249 -15.42 21.72 15.94
CA ASN A 249 -14.42 21.14 16.87
C ASN A 249 -14.08 19.67 16.57
N VAL A 250 -14.09 19.28 15.30
CA VAL A 250 -13.59 17.97 14.91
C VAL A 250 -12.08 17.91 15.11
N ASP A 251 -11.61 16.95 15.93
CA ASP A 251 -10.21 16.85 16.33
C ASP A 251 -9.30 16.47 15.18
N SER A 252 -9.72 15.55 14.31
CA SER A 252 -8.95 15.08 13.17
C SER A 252 -9.83 14.33 12.15
N LEU A 253 -9.29 14.12 10.96
CA LEU A 253 -9.84 13.22 9.95
C LEU A 253 -9.00 11.94 9.88
N ASN A 254 -9.58 10.87 9.33
CA ASN A 254 -8.82 9.68 8.98
C ASN A 254 -7.62 10.05 8.08
N VAL A 255 -6.46 9.43 8.29
CA VAL A 255 -5.21 9.76 7.61
C VAL A 255 -5.32 9.71 6.09
N ALA A 256 -6.00 8.71 5.54
CA ALA A 256 -6.18 8.60 4.09
C ALA A 256 -7.15 9.65 3.53
N THR A 257 -8.16 10.06 4.33
CA THR A 257 -9.07 11.16 3.98
C THR A 257 -8.32 12.49 3.98
N SER A 258 -7.51 12.75 5.01
CA SER A 258 -6.64 13.94 5.09
C SER A 258 -5.70 14.02 3.89
N LEU A 259 -5.07 12.88 3.56
CA LEU A 259 -4.19 12.81 2.38
C LEU A 259 -4.95 13.11 1.08
N ALA A 260 -6.15 12.54 0.89
CA ALA A 260 -6.92 12.78 -0.34
C ALA A 260 -7.27 14.27 -0.52
N ILE A 261 -7.67 14.94 0.57
CA ILE A 261 -7.95 16.39 0.55
C ILE A 261 -6.67 17.19 0.25
N ALA A 262 -5.55 16.83 0.88
CA ALA A 262 -4.28 17.50 0.66
C ALA A 262 -3.79 17.34 -0.77
N LEU A 263 -3.86 16.13 -1.33
CA LEU A 263 -3.49 15.86 -2.72
C LEU A 263 -4.38 16.58 -3.72
N TYR A 264 -5.68 16.66 -3.45
CA TYR A 264 -6.58 17.47 -4.27
C TYR A 264 -6.20 18.95 -4.24
N ALA A 265 -5.85 19.48 -3.07
CA ALA A 265 -5.42 20.87 -2.93
C ALA A 265 -4.08 21.18 -3.64
N VAL A 266 -3.17 20.19 -3.73
CA VAL A 266 -1.89 20.36 -4.47
C VAL A 266 -2.12 20.52 -5.98
N GLN A 267 -3.21 19.95 -6.51
CA GLN A 267 -3.49 19.98 -7.96
C GLN A 267 -4.33 21.18 -8.42
N ASN A 268 -4.90 21.95 -7.49
CA ASN A 268 -5.80 23.07 -7.76
C ASN A 268 -5.30 24.36 -7.15
#